data_ec19e47cbe5b650c3082cd526f3a7203
#
_entry.id   ec19e47cbe5b650c3082cd526f3a7203
#
_cell.length_a   1.000
_cell.length_b   1.000
_cell.length_c   1.000
_cell.angle_alpha   90.00
_cell.angle_beta   90.00
_cell.angle_gamma   90.00
#
_symmetry.space_group_name_H-M   'P 1'
#
loop_
_entity.id
_entity.type
_entity.pdbx_description
1 polymer ?
#
loop_
_entity_poly.entity_id
_entity_poly.type
_entity_poly.pdbx_seq_one_letter_code
_entity_poly.pdbx_strand_id
1 'polypeptide(L)'
;HDCGKITTPEYVVDKGTKLETIYDRVNEIDMRVEVLRRDAIINFLKAKLKEFDNNNDIDMAIRESSELQSQLEELENARRDVRQYNVGGESLQQTDIERIEHIAEYTWQDAAGETRHLLDDEEKQNLEIGRGTLTMREREIINNHVSVSIKMLESLPYPKHLRRVPEFAGGHHEKIDGTGYPNKLTGDQMSLQARIVAIADVFEALTASDRPYKKAMPLSQSLQILGQMKVDKHIDGDLFDIFINEKIYLDYAAQFLEDSQVDDINFDAIPGYTPL
;
A
#
# COMPACT_ATOMS: atom_id res chain seq x y z
N HIS A 1 2.48 20.54 8.96
CA HIS A 1 2.52 19.43 9.93
C HIS A 1 3.50 18.34 9.51
N ASP A 2 3.72 18.19 8.24
CA ASP A 2 4.49 17.11 7.59
C ASP A 2 5.95 17.46 7.28
N CYS A 3 6.50 18.55 7.80
CA CYS A 3 7.87 18.96 7.49
C CYS A 3 8.94 17.89 7.85
N GLY A 4 8.65 17.01 8.79
CA GLY A 4 9.51 15.90 9.13
C GLY A 4 9.64 14.81 8.05
N LYS A 5 8.73 14.75 7.09
CA LYS A 5 8.83 13.81 5.94
C LYS A 5 10.09 14.01 5.11
N ILE A 6 10.71 15.20 5.17
CA ILE A 6 12.00 15.47 4.51
C ILE A 6 13.13 14.52 4.97
N THR A 7 13.01 13.90 6.14
CA THR A 7 13.98 12.92 6.65
C THR A 7 13.58 11.47 6.35
N THR A 8 12.41 11.25 5.75
CA THR A 8 11.95 9.92 5.38
C THR A 8 12.49 9.58 3.98
N PRO A 9 13.11 8.40 3.78
CA PRO A 9 13.59 7.99 2.47
C PRO A 9 12.46 7.98 1.43
N GLU A 10 12.74 8.43 0.22
CA GLU A 10 11.78 8.51 -0.90
C GLU A 10 11.11 7.16 -1.17
N TYR A 11 11.89 6.07 -1.17
CA TYR A 11 11.36 4.72 -1.40
C TYR A 11 10.37 4.24 -0.32
N VAL A 12 10.26 4.92 0.81
CA VAL A 12 9.25 4.64 1.85
C VAL A 12 8.04 5.56 1.68
N VAL A 13 8.26 6.86 1.38
CA VAL A 13 7.19 7.84 1.21
C VAL A 13 6.32 7.51 -0.01
N ASP A 14 6.96 7.16 -1.13
CA ASP A 14 6.31 6.99 -2.43
C ASP A 14 6.09 5.52 -2.81
N LYS A 15 6.32 4.57 -1.88
CA LYS A 15 6.19 3.14 -2.14
C LYS A 15 4.78 2.77 -2.61
N GLY A 16 4.63 2.51 -3.89
CA GLY A 16 3.36 2.21 -4.55
C GLY A 16 3.00 0.73 -4.56
N THR A 17 4.00 -0.16 -4.61
CA THR A 17 3.83 -1.61 -4.63
C THR A 17 4.65 -2.27 -3.52
N LYS A 18 4.29 -3.51 -3.15
CA LYS A 18 4.96 -4.21 -2.05
C LYS A 18 6.43 -4.50 -2.33
N LEU A 19 6.76 -4.84 -3.59
CA LEU A 19 8.13 -5.17 -4.04
C LEU A 19 8.96 -3.94 -4.44
N GLU A 20 8.40 -2.75 -4.35
CA GLU A 20 9.11 -1.52 -4.70
C GLU A 20 10.12 -1.15 -3.61
N THR A 21 11.34 -0.86 -4.07
CA THR A 21 12.42 -0.26 -3.28
C THR A 21 12.93 0.98 -4.04
N ILE A 22 14.07 0.91 -4.74
CA ILE A 22 14.49 1.92 -5.72
C ILE A 22 13.69 1.77 -7.02
N TYR A 23 13.25 0.55 -7.33
CA TYR A 23 12.36 0.18 -8.43
C TYR A 23 11.54 -1.04 -8.04
N ASP A 24 10.44 -1.30 -8.76
CA ASP A 24 9.56 -2.45 -8.48
C ASP A 24 10.22 -3.75 -8.98
N ARG A 25 10.63 -4.61 -8.04
CA ARG A 25 11.30 -5.88 -8.30
C ARG A 25 10.40 -6.94 -8.95
N VAL A 26 9.10 -6.69 -9.11
CA VAL A 26 8.20 -7.61 -9.82
C VAL A 26 8.70 -7.94 -11.23
N ASN A 27 9.38 -7.00 -11.89
CA ASN A 27 9.94 -7.23 -13.21
C ASN A 27 11.12 -8.21 -13.21
N GLU A 28 11.92 -8.23 -12.13
CA GLU A 28 12.98 -9.23 -11.96
C GLU A 28 12.40 -10.62 -11.71
N ILE A 29 11.33 -10.72 -10.93
CA ILE A 29 10.64 -11.99 -10.69
C ILE A 29 10.06 -12.51 -12.00
N ASP A 30 9.46 -11.65 -12.82
CA ASP A 30 9.01 -12.03 -14.17
C ASP A 30 10.13 -12.64 -15.02
N MET A 31 11.32 -12.04 -14.97
CA MET A 31 12.48 -12.56 -15.70
C MET A 31 12.94 -13.92 -15.14
N ARG A 32 12.91 -14.10 -13.82
CA ARG A 32 13.22 -15.41 -13.20
C ARG A 32 12.20 -16.48 -13.62
N VAL A 33 10.92 -16.14 -13.66
CA VAL A 33 9.86 -17.05 -14.17
C VAL A 33 10.09 -17.38 -15.65
N GLU A 34 10.49 -16.42 -16.47
CA GLU A 34 10.80 -16.67 -17.88
C GLU A 34 12.02 -17.61 -18.03
N VAL A 35 13.03 -17.49 -17.18
CA VAL A 35 14.16 -18.45 -17.12
C VAL A 35 13.63 -19.84 -16.80
N LEU A 36 12.80 -20.01 -15.77
CA LEU A 36 12.19 -21.29 -15.40
C LEU A 36 11.38 -21.91 -16.56
N ARG A 37 10.61 -21.10 -17.27
CA ARG A 37 9.84 -21.56 -18.44
C ARG A 37 10.76 -22.09 -19.55
N ARG A 38 11.83 -21.36 -19.85
CA ARG A 38 12.83 -21.80 -20.85
C ARG A 38 13.55 -23.07 -20.40
N ASP A 39 13.93 -23.16 -19.14
CA ASP A 39 14.57 -24.34 -18.59
C ASP A 39 13.65 -25.57 -18.66
N ALA A 40 12.35 -25.41 -18.36
CA ALA A 40 11.37 -26.49 -18.52
C ALA A 40 11.31 -27.00 -19.98
N ILE A 41 11.24 -26.09 -20.95
CA ILE A 41 11.24 -26.43 -22.39
C ILE A 41 12.57 -27.10 -22.78
N ILE A 42 13.72 -26.55 -22.37
CA ILE A 42 15.05 -27.08 -22.67
C ILE A 42 15.20 -28.49 -22.09
N ASN A 43 14.78 -28.71 -20.85
CA ASN A 43 14.88 -30.01 -20.20
C ASN A 43 13.97 -31.04 -20.89
N PHE A 44 12.76 -30.66 -21.27
CA PHE A 44 11.87 -31.48 -22.08
C PHE A 44 12.52 -31.84 -23.42
N LEU A 45 13.07 -30.88 -24.14
CA LEU A 45 13.75 -31.12 -25.41
C LEU A 45 14.96 -32.05 -25.26
N LYS A 46 15.79 -31.83 -24.23
CA LYS A 46 16.93 -32.74 -23.92
C LYS A 46 16.48 -34.18 -23.65
N ALA A 47 15.37 -34.36 -22.92
CA ALA A 47 14.79 -35.69 -22.68
C ALA A 47 14.31 -36.32 -24.00
N LYS A 48 13.58 -35.57 -24.81
CA LYS A 48 13.07 -36.04 -26.09
C LYS A 48 14.20 -36.34 -27.10
N LEU A 49 15.24 -35.52 -27.19
CA LEU A 49 16.40 -35.81 -28.05
C LEU A 49 17.10 -37.13 -27.72
N LYS A 50 17.01 -37.63 -26.50
CA LYS A 50 17.53 -38.95 -26.13
C LYS A 50 16.64 -40.10 -26.62
N GLU A 51 15.36 -39.85 -26.86
CA GLU A 51 14.35 -40.84 -27.31
C GLU A 51 14.19 -40.84 -28.83
N PHE A 52 14.70 -39.80 -29.57
CA PHE A 52 14.42 -39.62 -30.99
C PHE A 52 15.31 -40.42 -31.91
N ASP A 53 14.64 -41.26 -32.71
CA ASP A 53 15.09 -41.74 -33.99
C ASP A 53 14.44 -40.83 -35.07
N ASN A 54 15.22 -39.95 -35.61
CA ASN A 54 15.23 -39.09 -36.81
C ASN A 54 13.96 -38.55 -37.50
N ASN A 55 12.71 -38.65 -37.04
CA ASN A 55 11.56 -38.23 -37.87
C ASN A 55 10.33 -37.62 -37.15
N ASN A 56 10.42 -37.16 -35.94
CA ASN A 56 9.27 -36.58 -35.23
C ASN A 56 9.37 -35.06 -35.11
N ASP A 57 8.26 -34.33 -35.36
CA ASP A 57 8.13 -32.91 -35.22
C ASP A 57 8.22 -32.50 -33.71
N ILE A 58 9.33 -31.85 -33.38
CA ILE A 58 9.63 -31.41 -31.99
C ILE A 58 8.57 -30.40 -31.52
N ASP A 59 8.10 -29.54 -32.40
CA ASP A 59 7.07 -28.53 -32.05
C ASP A 59 5.75 -29.21 -31.69
N MET A 60 5.41 -30.31 -32.36
CA MET A 60 4.24 -31.11 -32.04
C MET A 60 4.41 -31.80 -30.68
N ALA A 61 5.58 -32.39 -30.41
CA ALA A 61 5.87 -33.03 -29.14
C ALA A 61 5.81 -32.04 -27.93
N ILE A 62 6.26 -30.81 -28.11
CA ILE A 62 6.15 -29.73 -27.10
C ILE A 62 4.68 -29.43 -26.82
N ARG A 63 3.86 -29.28 -27.87
CA ARG A 63 2.43 -28.90 -27.73
C ARG A 63 1.58 -30.04 -27.15
N GLU A 64 1.90 -31.27 -27.45
CA GLU A 64 1.13 -32.46 -27.04
C GLU A 64 1.54 -32.99 -25.66
N SER A 65 2.66 -32.55 -25.09
CA SER A 65 3.06 -32.95 -23.74
C SER A 65 2.20 -32.28 -22.70
N SER A 66 1.21 -32.98 -22.17
CA SER A 66 0.32 -32.49 -21.10
C SER A 66 1.11 -32.13 -19.84
N GLU A 67 2.17 -32.83 -19.51
CA GLU A 67 3.01 -32.57 -18.35
C GLU A 67 3.78 -31.23 -18.51
N LEU A 68 4.42 -31.02 -19.67
CA LEU A 68 5.10 -29.74 -19.94
C LEU A 68 4.11 -28.59 -19.97
N GLN A 69 2.96 -28.75 -20.63
CA GLN A 69 1.94 -27.70 -20.68
C GLN A 69 1.41 -27.36 -19.27
N SER A 70 1.16 -28.34 -18.43
CA SER A 70 0.76 -28.12 -17.03
C SER A 70 1.83 -27.37 -16.23
N GLN A 71 3.11 -27.71 -16.42
CA GLN A 71 4.21 -27.02 -15.77
C GLN A 71 4.35 -25.55 -16.22
N LEU A 72 4.24 -25.30 -17.52
CA LEU A 72 4.30 -23.96 -18.07
C LEU A 72 3.12 -23.09 -17.63
N GLU A 73 1.92 -23.68 -17.54
CA GLU A 73 0.71 -23.02 -17.05
C GLU A 73 0.87 -22.64 -15.57
N GLU A 74 1.41 -23.54 -14.75
CA GLU A 74 1.65 -23.27 -13.33
C GLU A 74 2.66 -22.14 -13.12
N LEU A 75 3.73 -22.08 -13.89
CA LEU A 75 4.68 -20.96 -13.85
C LEU A 75 4.04 -19.63 -14.27
N GLU A 76 3.15 -19.65 -15.26
CA GLU A 76 2.41 -18.45 -15.66
C GLU A 76 1.38 -18.02 -14.61
N ASN A 77 0.74 -18.99 -13.91
CA ASN A 77 -0.11 -18.72 -12.77
C ASN A 77 0.70 -18.07 -11.64
N ALA A 78 1.86 -18.64 -11.30
CA ALA A 78 2.74 -18.07 -10.28
C ALA A 78 3.13 -16.60 -10.59
N ARG A 79 3.47 -16.32 -11.86
CA ARG A 79 3.76 -14.95 -12.30
C ARG A 79 2.58 -14.00 -12.11
N ARG A 80 1.36 -14.42 -12.47
CA ARG A 80 0.15 -13.62 -12.28
C ARG A 80 -0.15 -13.38 -10.82
N ASP A 81 -0.01 -14.40 -9.99
CA ASP A 81 -0.25 -14.35 -8.55
C ASP A 81 0.70 -13.35 -7.88
N VAL A 82 2.01 -13.42 -8.18
CA VAL A 82 2.99 -12.44 -7.66
C VAL A 82 2.63 -11.01 -8.05
N ARG A 83 2.23 -10.77 -9.30
CA ARG A 83 1.80 -9.44 -9.75
C ARG A 83 0.55 -8.97 -9.02
N GLN A 84 -0.41 -9.85 -8.79
CA GLN A 84 -1.63 -9.54 -8.03
C GLN A 84 -1.29 -9.21 -6.57
N TYR A 85 -0.48 -10.03 -5.90
CA TYR A 85 -0.10 -9.82 -4.50
C TYR A 85 0.79 -8.59 -4.28
N ASN A 86 1.52 -8.17 -5.31
CA ASN A 86 2.34 -6.96 -5.26
C ASN A 86 1.52 -5.67 -5.13
N VAL A 87 0.24 -5.68 -5.52
CA VAL A 87 -0.67 -4.55 -5.37
C VAL A 87 -1.16 -4.44 -3.93
N GLY A 88 -0.88 -3.32 -3.26
CA GLY A 88 -1.10 -3.14 -1.81
C GLY A 88 -2.53 -2.87 -1.34
N GLY A 89 -3.58 -3.15 -2.14
CA GLY A 89 -4.94 -2.67 -1.88
C GLY A 89 -5.81 -3.57 -1.01
N GLU A 90 -5.71 -4.88 -1.13
CA GLU A 90 -6.60 -5.85 -0.48
C GLU A 90 -5.91 -6.57 0.70
N SER A 91 -6.73 -7.03 1.65
CA SER A 91 -6.22 -7.86 2.75
C SER A 91 -5.96 -9.26 2.25
N LEU A 92 -4.73 -9.75 2.37
CA LEU A 92 -4.37 -11.13 2.06
C LEU A 92 -5.15 -12.12 2.95
N GLN A 93 -5.62 -13.19 2.33
CA GLN A 93 -6.19 -14.33 3.03
C GLN A 93 -5.08 -15.34 3.36
N GLN A 94 -5.36 -16.28 4.26
CA GLN A 94 -4.42 -17.34 4.60
C GLN A 94 -4.00 -18.18 3.37
N THR A 95 -4.93 -18.41 2.45
CA THR A 95 -4.68 -19.11 1.19
C THR A 95 -3.68 -18.38 0.28
N ASP A 96 -3.69 -17.04 0.31
CA ASP A 96 -2.75 -16.22 -0.47
C ASP A 96 -1.32 -16.34 0.09
N ILE A 97 -1.21 -16.37 1.43
CA ILE A 97 0.08 -16.56 2.12
C ILE A 97 0.64 -17.95 1.78
N GLU A 98 -0.16 -19.00 1.89
CA GLU A 98 0.24 -20.37 1.51
C GLU A 98 0.67 -20.45 0.03
N ARG A 99 0.00 -19.70 -0.83
CA ARG A 99 0.36 -19.63 -2.26
C ARG A 99 1.70 -18.90 -2.47
N ILE A 100 1.96 -17.79 -1.77
CA ILE A 100 3.25 -17.07 -1.80
C ILE A 100 4.37 -18.01 -1.32
N GLU A 101 4.16 -18.74 -0.21
CA GLU A 101 5.11 -19.70 0.31
C GLU A 101 5.45 -20.80 -0.72
N HIS A 102 4.43 -21.35 -1.38
CA HIS A 102 4.63 -22.33 -2.44
C HIS A 102 5.42 -21.78 -3.64
N ILE A 103 5.12 -20.57 -4.07
CA ILE A 103 5.85 -19.90 -5.16
C ILE A 103 7.31 -19.64 -4.76
N ALA A 104 7.57 -19.32 -3.51
CA ALA A 104 8.92 -19.08 -3.00
C ALA A 104 9.79 -20.36 -3.04
N GLU A 105 9.19 -21.55 -2.98
CA GLU A 105 9.91 -22.81 -3.07
C GLU A 105 10.45 -23.14 -4.47
N TYR A 106 9.95 -22.48 -5.52
CA TYR A 106 10.50 -22.68 -6.87
C TYR A 106 11.96 -22.28 -6.90
N THR A 107 12.78 -23.09 -7.58
CA THR A 107 14.22 -22.84 -7.70
C THR A 107 14.63 -22.67 -9.16
N TRP A 108 15.53 -21.75 -9.41
CA TRP A 108 16.12 -21.48 -10.71
C TRP A 108 17.65 -21.44 -10.60
N GLN A 109 18.35 -21.56 -11.73
CA GLN A 109 19.80 -21.41 -11.75
C GLN A 109 20.18 -20.03 -12.24
N ASP A 110 21.00 -19.34 -11.45
CA ASP A 110 21.53 -18.04 -11.82
C ASP A 110 22.67 -18.14 -12.87
N ALA A 111 23.19 -17.00 -13.31
CA ALA A 111 24.24 -16.95 -14.32
C ALA A 111 25.58 -17.62 -13.89
N ALA A 112 25.79 -17.83 -12.59
CA ALA A 112 26.92 -18.55 -12.06
C ALA A 112 26.66 -20.09 -11.97
N GLY A 113 25.43 -20.51 -12.25
CA GLY A 113 24.98 -21.89 -12.13
C GLY A 113 24.59 -22.30 -10.69
N GLU A 114 24.43 -21.30 -9.80
CA GLU A 114 23.96 -21.56 -8.44
C GLU A 114 22.46 -21.65 -8.39
N THR A 115 21.95 -22.59 -7.56
CA THR A 115 20.50 -22.73 -7.35
C THR A 115 20.03 -21.64 -6.40
N ARG A 116 19.04 -20.87 -6.84
CA ARG A 116 18.38 -19.79 -6.09
C ARG A 116 16.89 -20.06 -5.99
N HIS A 117 16.27 -19.58 -4.90
CA HIS A 117 14.82 -19.51 -4.83
C HIS A 117 14.26 -18.45 -5.76
N LEU A 118 13.04 -18.65 -6.26
CA LEU A 118 12.36 -17.68 -7.14
C LEU A 118 12.10 -16.37 -6.41
N LEU A 119 11.70 -16.42 -5.15
CA LEU A 119 11.57 -15.28 -4.25
C LEU A 119 12.65 -15.38 -3.17
N ASP A 120 13.34 -14.29 -2.91
CA ASP A 120 14.19 -14.20 -1.73
C ASP A 120 13.37 -13.93 -0.46
N ASP A 121 14.01 -14.01 0.71
CA ASP A 121 13.32 -13.84 2.00
C ASP A 121 12.70 -12.44 2.14
N GLU A 122 13.32 -11.40 1.60
CA GLU A 122 12.82 -10.04 1.64
C GLU A 122 11.62 -9.87 0.70
N GLU A 123 11.68 -10.41 -0.51
CA GLU A 123 10.58 -10.41 -1.48
C GLU A 123 9.37 -11.15 -0.94
N LYS A 124 9.58 -12.32 -0.32
CA LYS A 124 8.54 -13.08 0.35
C LYS A 124 7.87 -12.26 1.46
N GLN A 125 8.65 -11.69 2.40
CA GLN A 125 8.14 -10.87 3.48
C GLN A 125 7.36 -9.64 2.97
N ASN A 126 7.81 -9.01 1.90
CA ASN A 126 7.11 -7.88 1.29
C ASN A 126 5.76 -8.31 0.69
N LEU A 127 5.72 -9.42 -0.05
CA LEU A 127 4.47 -9.94 -0.63
C LEU A 127 3.45 -10.34 0.44
N GLU A 128 3.90 -10.87 1.58
CA GLU A 128 3.07 -11.29 2.73
C GLU A 128 2.48 -10.11 3.54
N ILE A 129 2.75 -8.86 3.19
CA ILE A 129 2.15 -7.70 3.86
C ILE A 129 0.63 -7.78 3.74
N GLY A 130 -0.06 -7.93 4.87
CA GLY A 130 -1.50 -8.16 4.91
C GLY A 130 -2.35 -6.97 4.44
N ARG A 131 -1.86 -5.72 4.57
CA ARG A 131 -2.56 -4.51 4.14
C ARG A 131 -1.60 -3.37 3.83
N GLY A 132 -1.77 -2.77 2.65
CA GLY A 132 -0.91 -1.70 2.15
C GLY A 132 0.39 -2.25 1.57
N THR A 133 1.38 -1.38 1.41
CA THR A 133 2.64 -1.67 0.72
C THR A 133 3.86 -1.68 1.65
N LEU A 134 3.75 -1.12 2.86
CA LEU A 134 4.85 -0.91 3.79
C LEU A 134 5.00 -2.08 4.76
N THR A 135 6.22 -2.58 4.92
CA THR A 135 6.61 -3.46 6.02
C THR A 135 6.46 -2.75 7.37
N MET A 136 6.47 -3.50 8.46
CA MET A 136 6.43 -2.91 9.82
C MET A 136 7.58 -1.93 10.04
N ARG A 137 8.79 -2.27 9.58
CA ARG A 137 9.97 -1.41 9.68
C ARG A 137 9.81 -0.10 8.89
N GLU A 138 9.32 -0.18 7.67
CA GLU A 138 9.07 1.00 6.83
C GLU A 138 7.97 1.87 7.43
N ARG A 139 6.93 1.26 8.03
CA ARG A 139 5.87 1.97 8.75
C ARG A 139 6.41 2.71 9.98
N GLU A 140 7.34 2.14 10.72
CA GLU A 140 8.02 2.83 11.81
C GLU A 140 8.85 4.01 11.30
N ILE A 141 9.56 3.85 10.17
CA ILE A 141 10.33 4.92 9.54
C ILE A 141 9.42 6.08 9.15
N ILE A 142 8.31 5.82 8.44
CA ILE A 142 7.40 6.89 8.04
C ILE A 142 6.69 7.52 9.23
N ASN A 143 6.26 6.75 10.22
CA ASN A 143 5.60 7.28 11.43
C ASN A 143 6.51 8.22 12.23
N ASN A 144 7.83 8.02 12.17
CA ASN A 144 8.79 8.88 12.86
C ASN A 144 8.81 10.33 12.34
N HIS A 145 8.26 10.61 11.14
CA HIS A 145 8.19 11.98 10.61
C HIS A 145 7.49 12.93 11.57
N VAL A 146 6.49 12.46 12.33
CA VAL A 146 5.76 13.30 13.30
C VAL A 146 6.69 13.78 14.41
N SER A 147 7.47 12.86 14.98
CA SER A 147 8.47 13.19 16.01
C SER A 147 9.53 14.16 15.48
N VAL A 148 9.94 13.99 14.22
CA VAL A 148 10.87 14.91 13.56
C VAL A 148 10.23 16.27 13.32
N SER A 149 8.97 16.32 12.84
CA SER A 149 8.21 17.56 12.67
C SER A 149 8.13 18.34 13.98
N ILE A 150 7.79 17.70 15.09
CA ILE A 150 7.75 18.33 16.41
C ILE A 150 9.11 18.96 16.74
N LYS A 151 10.19 18.19 16.65
CA LYS A 151 11.56 18.68 16.95
C LYS A 151 11.97 19.84 16.07
N MET A 152 11.66 19.79 14.77
CA MET A 152 11.96 20.89 13.84
C MET A 152 11.17 22.15 14.20
N LEU A 153 9.88 22.00 14.47
CA LEU A 153 9.03 23.14 14.83
C LEU A 153 9.42 23.72 16.20
N GLU A 154 9.71 22.90 17.21
CA GLU A 154 10.15 23.37 18.53
C GLU A 154 11.45 24.18 18.49
N SER A 155 12.30 23.96 17.48
CA SER A 155 13.55 24.73 17.32
C SER A 155 13.33 26.17 16.81
N LEU A 156 12.12 26.50 16.35
CA LEU A 156 11.83 27.82 15.78
C LEU A 156 11.46 28.86 16.86
N PRO A 157 11.91 30.13 16.72
CA PRO A 157 11.63 31.19 17.68
C PRO A 157 10.22 31.78 17.51
N TYR A 158 9.20 31.07 17.99
CA TYR A 158 7.81 31.54 17.86
C TYR A 158 7.46 32.77 18.72
N PRO A 159 6.69 33.72 18.21
CA PRO A 159 6.01 34.69 19.03
C PRO A 159 5.01 34.02 19.97
N LYS A 160 4.59 34.71 21.05
CA LYS A 160 3.76 34.12 22.13
C LYS A 160 2.51 33.42 21.62
N HIS A 161 1.81 33.96 20.61
CA HIS A 161 0.55 33.44 20.10
C HIS A 161 0.71 32.20 19.19
N LEU A 162 1.93 31.89 18.73
CA LEU A 162 2.23 30.74 17.88
C LEU A 162 3.03 29.62 18.58
N ARG A 163 3.29 29.75 19.89
CA ARG A 163 4.11 28.78 20.63
C ARG A 163 3.54 27.35 20.66
N ARG A 164 2.23 27.21 20.41
CA ARG A 164 1.57 25.90 20.38
C ARG A 164 1.54 25.27 18.99
N VAL A 165 2.12 25.88 17.97
CA VAL A 165 2.18 25.30 16.61
C VAL A 165 2.80 23.91 16.58
N PRO A 166 3.91 23.61 17.31
CA PRO A 166 4.45 22.25 17.37
C PRO A 166 3.46 21.21 17.90
N GLU A 167 2.68 21.56 18.92
CA GLU A 167 1.62 20.70 19.50
C GLU A 167 0.51 20.44 18.46
N PHE A 168 0.05 21.50 17.76
CA PHE A 168 -1.01 21.37 16.77
C PHE A 168 -0.57 20.47 15.60
N ALA A 169 0.63 20.70 15.09
CA ALA A 169 1.23 19.90 14.03
C ALA A 169 1.52 18.47 14.48
N GLY A 170 2.02 18.29 15.71
CA GLY A 170 2.40 16.96 16.23
C GLY A 170 1.22 16.05 16.59
N GLY A 171 0.00 16.60 16.69
CA GLY A 171 -1.18 15.83 17.09
C GLY A 171 -2.00 15.24 15.96
N HIS A 172 -1.66 15.46 14.68
CA HIS A 172 -2.50 15.06 13.55
C HIS A 172 -2.63 13.54 13.36
N HIS A 173 -1.70 12.74 13.87
CA HIS A 173 -1.76 11.27 13.88
C HIS A 173 -2.13 10.68 15.24
N GLU A 174 -2.45 11.51 16.23
CA GLU A 174 -3.08 11.01 17.46
C GLU A 174 -4.53 10.63 17.19
N LYS A 175 -5.06 9.72 18.00
CA LYS A 175 -6.45 9.26 17.90
C LYS A 175 -7.21 9.56 19.18
N ILE A 176 -8.51 9.77 19.05
CA ILE A 176 -9.36 10.09 20.21
C ILE A 176 -9.33 8.97 21.27
N ASP A 177 -9.14 7.71 20.84
CA ASP A 177 -9.04 6.55 21.74
C ASP A 177 -7.66 6.36 22.39
N GLY A 178 -6.65 7.19 22.06
CA GLY A 178 -5.28 7.08 22.59
C GLY A 178 -4.41 6.01 21.94
N THR A 179 -4.85 5.40 20.83
CA THR A 179 -4.06 4.40 20.07
C THR A 179 -3.21 5.04 18.96
N GLY A 180 -3.21 6.38 18.86
CA GLY A 180 -2.43 7.14 17.89
C GLY A 180 -0.94 7.21 18.20
N TYR A 181 -0.23 8.07 17.52
CA TYR A 181 1.20 8.31 17.71
C TYR A 181 1.53 9.79 17.46
N PRO A 182 2.67 10.32 17.95
CA PRO A 182 3.76 9.62 18.65
C PRO A 182 3.55 9.48 20.16
N ASN A 183 2.66 10.28 20.78
CA ASN A 183 2.53 10.41 22.24
C ASN A 183 1.37 9.60 22.84
N LYS A 184 0.52 8.98 22.01
CA LYS A 184 -0.68 8.21 22.40
C LYS A 184 -1.64 9.02 23.26
N LEU A 185 -1.90 10.27 22.84
CA LEU A 185 -2.80 11.19 23.50
C LEU A 185 -4.26 10.76 23.29
N THR A 186 -5.05 10.82 24.33
CA THR A 186 -6.51 10.69 24.24
C THR A 186 -7.16 12.02 23.84
N GLY A 187 -8.40 11.99 23.36
CA GLY A 187 -9.09 13.16 22.84
C GLY A 187 -9.17 14.34 23.82
N ASP A 188 -9.27 14.08 25.13
CA ASP A 188 -9.26 15.10 26.19
C ASP A 188 -7.87 15.72 26.42
N GLN A 189 -6.82 15.04 26.02
CA GLN A 189 -5.44 15.53 26.09
C GLN A 189 -5.02 16.31 24.85
N MET A 190 -5.74 16.15 23.73
CA MET A 190 -5.48 16.82 22.47
C MET A 190 -6.13 18.22 22.44
N SER A 191 -5.41 19.21 21.93
CA SER A 191 -6.02 20.51 21.65
C SER A 191 -7.06 20.44 20.53
N LEU A 192 -8.00 21.37 20.54
CA LEU A 192 -9.01 21.50 19.47
C LEU A 192 -8.34 21.61 18.10
N GLN A 193 -7.27 22.39 17.99
CA GLN A 193 -6.54 22.61 16.75
C GLN A 193 -5.90 21.32 16.22
N ALA A 194 -5.28 20.52 17.08
CA ALA A 194 -4.71 19.23 16.68
C ALA A 194 -5.78 18.26 16.13
N ARG A 195 -6.95 18.22 16.78
CA ARG A 195 -8.09 17.41 16.31
C ARG A 195 -8.68 17.88 14.99
N ILE A 196 -8.70 19.21 14.74
CA ILE A 196 -9.10 19.78 13.44
C ILE A 196 -8.09 19.40 12.35
N VAL A 197 -6.78 19.53 12.63
CA VAL A 197 -5.73 19.17 11.65
C VAL A 197 -5.82 17.68 11.29
N ALA A 198 -6.10 16.80 12.26
CA ALA A 198 -6.26 15.37 12.00
C ALA A 198 -7.38 15.06 10.99
N ILE A 199 -8.53 15.74 11.09
CA ILE A 199 -9.64 15.57 10.13
C ILE A 199 -9.24 16.12 8.74
N ALA A 200 -8.62 17.29 8.71
CA ALA A 200 -8.21 17.95 7.47
C ALA A 200 -7.16 17.11 6.72
N ASP A 201 -6.14 16.58 7.44
CA ASP A 201 -5.10 15.74 6.87
C ASP A 201 -5.68 14.45 6.28
N VAL A 202 -6.55 13.75 7.02
CA VAL A 202 -7.18 12.53 6.50
C VAL A 202 -8.05 12.84 5.30
N PHE A 203 -8.85 13.91 5.32
CA PHE A 203 -9.71 14.27 4.20
C PHE A 203 -8.91 14.60 2.94
N GLU A 204 -7.85 15.38 3.08
CA GLU A 204 -6.91 15.68 1.99
C GLU A 204 -6.30 14.39 1.45
N ALA A 205 -5.76 13.53 2.32
CA ALA A 205 -5.12 12.28 1.92
C ALA A 205 -6.08 11.29 1.20
N LEU A 206 -7.38 11.33 1.48
CA LEU A 206 -8.38 10.50 0.79
C LEU A 206 -8.72 11.06 -0.60
N THR A 207 -8.75 12.38 -0.74
CA THR A 207 -9.20 13.08 -1.95
C THR A 207 -8.06 13.48 -2.89
N ALA A 208 -6.79 13.44 -2.44
CA ALA A 208 -5.63 13.77 -3.24
C ALA A 208 -5.52 12.91 -4.51
N SER A 209 -5.32 13.57 -5.67
CA SER A 209 -5.19 12.94 -6.99
C SER A 209 -3.74 12.76 -7.46
N ASP A 210 -2.79 13.36 -6.75
CA ASP A 210 -1.37 13.43 -7.12
C ASP A 210 -0.55 12.19 -6.75
N ARG A 211 -1.17 11.20 -6.12
CA ARG A 211 -0.51 9.94 -5.76
C ARG A 211 -0.52 8.98 -6.94
N PRO A 212 0.65 8.64 -7.55
CA PRO A 212 0.72 7.87 -8.80
C PRO A 212 0.11 6.46 -8.71
N TYR A 213 -0.12 5.96 -7.50
CA TYR A 213 -0.55 4.58 -7.24
C TYR A 213 -1.98 4.47 -6.69
N LYS A 214 -2.64 5.59 -6.41
CA LYS A 214 -3.99 5.59 -5.85
C LYS A 214 -4.88 6.51 -6.69
N LYS A 215 -5.94 5.95 -7.25
CA LYS A 215 -7.00 6.78 -7.85
C LYS A 215 -7.60 7.66 -6.76
N ALA A 216 -7.74 8.95 -7.06
CA ALA A 216 -8.46 9.88 -6.20
C ALA A 216 -9.85 9.33 -5.89
N MET A 217 -10.24 9.38 -4.62
CA MET A 217 -11.55 8.86 -4.21
C MET A 217 -12.65 9.86 -4.52
N PRO A 218 -13.86 9.38 -4.87
CA PRO A 218 -15.06 10.20 -4.88
C PRO A 218 -15.34 10.82 -3.51
N LEU A 219 -15.97 11.98 -3.52
CA LEU A 219 -16.29 12.72 -2.30
C LEU A 219 -17.19 11.91 -1.35
N SER A 220 -18.22 11.23 -1.90
CA SER A 220 -19.10 10.36 -1.12
C SER A 220 -18.36 9.27 -0.38
N GLN A 221 -17.39 8.60 -1.05
CA GLN A 221 -16.59 7.55 -0.45
C GLN A 221 -15.64 8.09 0.63
N SER A 222 -15.04 9.25 0.40
CA SER A 222 -14.14 9.91 1.37
C SER A 222 -14.89 10.26 2.66
N LEU A 223 -16.12 10.76 2.55
CA LEU A 223 -16.97 11.06 3.71
C LEU A 223 -17.42 9.81 4.46
N GLN A 224 -17.72 8.71 3.75
CA GLN A 224 -18.03 7.42 4.40
C GLN A 224 -16.85 6.88 5.20
N ILE A 225 -15.63 6.97 4.68
CA ILE A 225 -14.42 6.56 5.41
C ILE A 225 -14.22 7.42 6.66
N LEU A 226 -14.35 8.74 6.55
CA LEU A 226 -14.28 9.63 7.72
C LEU A 226 -15.37 9.31 8.75
N GLY A 227 -16.59 9.00 8.29
CA GLY A 227 -17.68 8.58 9.18
C GLY A 227 -17.34 7.27 9.92
N GLN A 228 -16.74 6.30 9.24
CA GLN A 228 -16.26 5.08 9.89
C GLN A 228 -15.15 5.40 10.91
N MET A 229 -14.22 6.31 10.59
CA MET A 229 -13.18 6.73 11.52
C MET A 229 -13.75 7.42 12.77
N LYS A 230 -14.88 8.12 12.66
CA LYS A 230 -15.61 8.64 13.84
C LYS A 230 -16.15 7.49 14.71
N VAL A 231 -16.80 6.48 14.10
CA VAL A 231 -17.31 5.30 14.80
C VAL A 231 -16.18 4.56 15.52
N ASP A 232 -15.03 4.42 14.87
CA ASP A 232 -13.84 3.76 15.41
C ASP A 232 -13.04 4.63 16.40
N LYS A 233 -13.56 5.82 16.77
CA LYS A 233 -12.89 6.78 17.67
C LYS A 233 -11.48 7.18 17.23
N HIS A 234 -11.27 7.18 15.94
CA HIS A 234 -10.01 7.66 15.36
C HIS A 234 -10.00 9.19 15.34
N ILE A 235 -11.08 9.81 14.88
CA ILE A 235 -11.24 11.27 14.81
C ILE A 235 -12.30 11.76 15.79
N ASP A 236 -12.29 13.08 16.03
CA ASP A 236 -13.29 13.74 16.90
C ASP A 236 -14.66 13.76 16.23
N GLY A 237 -15.65 13.15 16.89
CA GLY A 237 -17.00 12.98 16.34
C GLY A 237 -17.77 14.29 16.20
N ASP A 238 -17.62 15.22 17.16
CA ASP A 238 -18.33 16.52 17.15
C ASP A 238 -17.77 17.40 16.03
N LEU A 239 -16.44 17.41 15.86
CA LEU A 239 -15.79 18.14 14.78
C LEU A 239 -16.12 17.56 13.40
N PHE A 240 -16.26 16.23 13.30
CA PHE A 240 -16.72 15.60 12.07
C PHE A 240 -18.15 16.02 11.73
N ASP A 241 -19.07 16.04 12.72
CA ASP A 241 -20.44 16.47 12.48
C ASP A 241 -20.51 17.95 12.03
N ILE A 242 -19.70 18.82 12.62
CA ILE A 242 -19.54 20.22 12.17
C ILE A 242 -19.04 20.26 10.72
N PHE A 243 -18.00 19.49 10.40
CA PHE A 243 -17.41 19.42 9.04
C PHE A 243 -18.45 19.07 7.98
N ILE A 244 -19.36 18.14 8.28
CA ILE A 244 -20.46 17.72 7.39
C ILE A 244 -21.58 18.77 7.36
N ASN A 245 -22.07 19.21 8.53
CA ASN A 245 -23.24 20.10 8.62
C ASN A 245 -22.97 21.49 8.03
N GLU A 246 -21.76 22.03 8.27
CA GLU A 246 -21.32 23.32 7.71
C GLU A 246 -20.82 23.19 6.26
N LYS A 247 -20.85 21.96 5.69
CA LYS A 247 -20.45 21.68 4.30
C LYS A 247 -19.03 22.13 3.95
N ILE A 248 -18.13 22.12 4.92
CA ILE A 248 -16.73 22.57 4.74
C ILE A 248 -16.03 21.76 3.63
N TYR A 249 -16.38 20.50 3.47
CA TYR A 249 -15.89 19.62 2.40
C TYR A 249 -16.22 20.14 0.99
N LEU A 250 -17.35 20.88 0.80
CA LEU A 250 -17.71 21.47 -0.50
C LEU A 250 -16.83 22.67 -0.86
N ASP A 251 -16.47 23.48 0.14
CA ASP A 251 -15.57 24.62 -0.09
C ASP A 251 -14.18 24.13 -0.53
N TYR A 252 -13.72 23.03 0.07
CA TYR A 252 -12.49 22.36 -0.35
C TYR A 252 -12.64 21.75 -1.74
N ALA A 253 -13.73 21.01 -1.98
CA ALA A 253 -13.97 20.35 -3.26
C ALA A 253 -14.00 21.35 -4.43
N ALA A 254 -14.67 22.49 -4.25
CA ALA A 254 -14.75 23.53 -5.27
C ALA A 254 -13.38 24.14 -5.66
N GLN A 255 -12.37 24.03 -4.79
CA GLN A 255 -11.05 24.63 -5.01
C GLN A 255 -9.99 23.63 -5.47
N PHE A 256 -10.09 22.36 -5.05
CA PHE A 256 -8.99 21.41 -5.14
C PHE A 256 -9.33 20.07 -5.79
N LEU A 257 -10.62 19.71 -5.91
CA LEU A 257 -11.00 18.42 -6.50
C LEU A 257 -11.36 18.55 -7.97
N GLU A 258 -11.16 17.47 -8.72
CA GLU A 258 -11.65 17.37 -10.09
C GLU A 258 -13.16 17.13 -10.11
N ASP A 259 -13.83 17.60 -11.16
CA ASP A 259 -15.29 17.41 -11.34
C ASP A 259 -15.70 15.93 -11.25
N SER A 260 -14.83 15.02 -11.67
CA SER A 260 -15.06 13.57 -11.63
C SER A 260 -15.09 12.98 -10.21
N GLN A 261 -14.57 13.70 -9.21
CA GLN A 261 -14.56 13.30 -7.80
C GLN A 261 -15.80 13.82 -7.05
N VAL A 262 -16.47 14.83 -7.58
CA VAL A 262 -17.64 15.46 -6.95
C VAL A 262 -18.89 14.71 -7.39
N ASP A 263 -19.31 13.78 -6.56
CA ASP A 263 -20.48 12.91 -6.79
C ASP A 263 -21.62 13.22 -5.80
N ASP A 264 -22.77 12.61 -6.01
CA ASP A 264 -23.94 12.77 -5.14
C ASP A 264 -23.70 12.07 -3.78
N ILE A 265 -23.90 12.81 -2.70
CA ILE A 265 -23.67 12.32 -1.33
C ILE A 265 -24.98 11.79 -0.75
N ASN A 266 -25.01 10.50 -0.43
CA ASN A 266 -26.07 9.93 0.40
C ASN A 266 -25.66 10.02 1.88
N PHE A 267 -26.19 11.00 2.59
CA PHE A 267 -25.87 11.24 4.00
C PHE A 267 -26.31 10.08 4.92
N ASP A 268 -27.36 9.35 4.57
CA ASP A 268 -27.82 8.18 5.34
C ASP A 268 -26.80 7.00 5.27
N ALA A 269 -25.95 7.01 4.28
CA ALA A 269 -24.89 6.01 4.11
C ALA A 269 -23.57 6.38 4.82
N ILE A 270 -23.48 7.55 5.45
CA ILE A 270 -22.27 7.97 6.19
C ILE A 270 -22.31 7.38 7.61
N PRO A 271 -21.41 6.46 7.98
CA PRO A 271 -21.40 5.85 9.28
C PRO A 271 -21.26 6.90 10.40
N GLY A 272 -22.04 6.75 11.47
CA GLY A 272 -21.96 7.62 12.65
C GLY A 272 -22.37 9.08 12.45
N TYR A 273 -22.79 9.48 11.26
CA TYR A 273 -23.32 10.82 11.04
C TYR A 273 -24.78 10.90 11.53
N THR A 274 -25.07 11.96 12.26
CA THR A 274 -26.44 12.29 12.68
C THR A 274 -26.73 13.72 12.21
N PRO A 275 -27.70 13.94 11.31
CA PRO A 275 -28.11 15.28 10.91
C PRO A 275 -28.57 16.09 12.14
N LEU A 276 -28.21 17.38 12.19
CA LEU A 276 -28.68 18.33 13.20
C LEU A 276 -30.16 18.66 12.99
#